data_9f51048ce840365bf49789735e6701a5
#
_entry.id   9f51048ce840365bf49789735e6701a5
#
_cell.length_a   1.000
_cell.length_b   1.000
_cell.length_c   1.000
_cell.angle_alpha   90.00
_cell.angle_beta   90.00
_cell.angle_gamma   90.00
#
_symmetry.space_group_name_H-M   'P 1'
#
loop_
_entity.id
_entity.type
_entity.pdbx_description
1 polymer ?
#
loop_
_entity_poly.entity_id
_entity_poly.type
_entity_poly.pdbx_seq_one_letter_code
_entity_poly.pdbx_strand_id
1 'polypeptide(L)'
;WAEREDLVVDYDNPGTEDWIVSGYRFGAGPLRRGQLLIGDEGRPVREYVEVGRADADEASRKFYGMLRTPTFKVVGDTLWYRVRGSCEAFLAVDSHRTVHGPLHGGVKKRIKGAANTWRWHSHPVRNYLGHRIHIEFSNFSENFAVARVEFNAGTPVDGSPVNQVVLKHIAGLKELNITGAAEAFSKQLIASMEALGSGASGVGDRGDHARLLNWAIGREDMLEARRPGDLEKLVADYRKSRSELEKTIPGTLRTLALLDGSSENEPLHIRGNHKNRDKRRCCKIVV
;
A
#
# COMPACT_ATOMS: atom_id res chain seq x y z
N TRP A 1 8.94 21.38 1.38
CA TRP A 1 7.81 20.54 0.91
C TRP A 1 6.69 21.49 0.52
N ALA A 2 6.34 21.58 -0.76
CA ALA A 2 5.06 22.15 -1.14
C ALA A 2 4.02 21.14 -0.67
N GLU A 3 3.24 21.47 0.35
CA GLU A 3 2.09 20.69 0.77
C GLU A 3 1.16 20.60 -0.45
N ARG A 4 1.10 19.41 -1.05
CA ARG A 4 0.09 19.14 -2.05
C ARG A 4 -1.22 18.96 -1.28
N GLU A 5 -2.08 19.96 -1.31
CA GLU A 5 -3.39 19.92 -0.64
C GLU A 5 -4.26 18.73 -1.12
N ASP A 6 -3.95 18.16 -2.29
CA ASP A 6 -4.65 17.04 -2.90
C ASP A 6 -4.12 15.67 -2.45
N LEU A 7 -2.89 15.56 -1.95
CA LEU A 7 -2.29 14.30 -1.52
C LEU A 7 -2.56 14.05 -0.03
N VAL A 8 -3.19 12.91 0.28
CA VAL A 8 -3.46 12.47 1.65
C VAL A 8 -2.33 11.60 2.18
N VAL A 9 -1.96 10.56 1.44
CA VAL A 9 -0.83 9.68 1.77
C VAL A 9 -0.26 9.06 0.51
N ASP A 10 1.07 8.93 0.47
CA ASP A 10 1.81 8.22 -0.58
C ASP A 10 2.83 7.28 0.09
N TYR A 11 2.54 5.99 0.11
CA TYR A 11 3.44 5.00 0.71
C TYR A 11 4.71 4.74 -0.10
N ASP A 12 4.86 5.33 -1.28
CA ASP A 12 6.13 5.39 -2.01
C ASP A 12 7.13 6.36 -1.37
N ASN A 13 6.60 7.46 -0.81
CA ASN A 13 7.37 8.50 -0.13
C ASN A 13 6.68 8.87 1.19
N PRO A 14 6.56 7.91 2.13
CA PRO A 14 5.83 8.14 3.37
C PRO A 14 6.53 9.17 4.23
N GLY A 15 5.76 10.11 4.77
CA GLY A 15 6.18 10.91 5.91
C GLY A 15 6.28 10.06 7.18
N THR A 16 6.94 10.57 8.20
CA THR A 16 7.09 9.85 9.49
C THR A 16 5.75 9.61 10.19
N GLU A 17 4.76 10.45 9.90
CA GLU A 17 3.41 10.41 10.50
C GLU A 17 2.40 9.61 9.68
N ASP A 18 2.78 9.11 8.48
CA ASP A 18 1.85 8.43 7.58
C ASP A 18 1.57 6.98 7.98
N TRP A 19 2.40 6.41 8.88
CA TRP A 19 2.26 5.03 9.29
C TRP A 19 1.48 4.91 10.60
N ILE A 20 0.15 4.81 10.47
CA ILE A 20 -0.75 4.65 11.61
C ILE A 20 -1.46 3.30 11.47
N VAL A 21 -1.07 2.35 12.30
CA VAL A 21 -1.63 1.00 12.31
C VAL A 21 -2.15 0.64 13.69
N SER A 22 -3.23 -0.13 13.70
CA SER A 22 -3.74 -0.80 14.89
C SER A 22 -3.56 -2.30 14.71
N GLY A 23 -2.93 -2.96 15.67
CA GLY A 23 -2.55 -4.37 15.57
C GLY A 23 -1.30 -4.58 14.69
N TYR A 24 -1.05 -5.83 14.27
CA TYR A 24 0.22 -6.23 13.66
C TYR A 24 0.11 -6.66 12.20
N ARG A 25 -1.07 -6.51 11.58
CA ARG A 25 -1.33 -7.02 10.23
C ARG A 25 -0.51 -6.35 9.13
N PHE A 26 -0.12 -5.10 9.31
CA PHE A 26 0.62 -4.33 8.32
C PHE A 26 2.14 -4.27 8.59
N GLY A 27 2.62 -4.96 9.63
CA GLY A 27 4.04 -4.95 9.98
C GLY A 27 4.52 -3.61 10.56
N ALA A 28 5.81 -3.38 10.49
CA ALA A 28 6.47 -2.23 11.12
C ALA A 28 6.53 -0.98 10.22
N GLY A 29 6.18 -1.10 8.96
CA GLY A 29 6.26 0.01 8.01
C GLY A 29 5.84 -0.39 6.60
N PRO A 30 5.71 0.59 5.67
CA PRO A 30 5.39 0.31 4.29
C PRO A 30 6.53 -0.44 3.59
N LEU A 31 6.16 -1.29 2.64
CA LEU A 31 7.12 -1.93 1.74
C LEU A 31 7.69 -0.89 0.79
N ARG A 32 9.00 -0.96 0.58
CA ARG A 32 9.73 0.01 -0.26
C ARG A 32 9.95 -0.55 -1.66
N ARG A 33 10.01 0.33 -2.65
CA ARG A 33 10.40 -0.04 -4.02
C ARG A 33 11.70 -0.82 -4.05
N GLY A 34 11.73 -1.89 -4.85
CA GLY A 34 12.88 -2.78 -4.99
C GLY A 34 13.06 -3.78 -3.84
N GLN A 35 12.19 -3.78 -2.84
CA GLN A 35 12.20 -4.79 -1.80
C GLN A 35 11.80 -6.14 -2.37
N LEU A 36 12.60 -7.18 -2.07
CA LEU A 36 12.30 -8.56 -2.44
C LEU A 36 11.28 -9.16 -1.47
N LEU A 37 10.24 -9.78 -2.02
CA LEU A 37 9.28 -10.58 -1.28
C LEU A 37 9.48 -12.07 -1.60
N ILE A 38 9.65 -12.85 -0.54
CA ILE A 38 9.87 -14.31 -0.64
C ILE A 38 8.54 -14.98 -0.99
N GLY A 39 8.60 -15.89 -1.92
CA GLY A 39 7.47 -16.68 -2.44
C GLY A 39 7.33 -18.05 -1.80
N ASP A 40 6.73 -18.99 -2.53
CA ASP A 40 6.48 -20.37 -2.13
C ASP A 40 7.61 -21.31 -2.55
N GLU A 41 7.61 -22.58 -2.07
CA GLU A 41 8.64 -23.57 -2.42
C GLU A 41 8.82 -23.73 -3.92
N GLY A 42 7.70 -23.74 -4.68
CA GLY A 42 7.74 -23.79 -6.14
C GLY A 42 8.15 -22.48 -6.81
N ARG A 43 8.07 -21.35 -6.10
CA ARG A 43 8.40 -20.02 -6.59
C ARG A 43 9.09 -19.20 -5.50
N PRO A 44 10.41 -19.36 -5.31
CA PRO A 44 11.17 -18.76 -4.22
C PRO A 44 11.05 -17.24 -4.13
N VAL A 45 10.95 -16.57 -5.28
CA VAL A 45 10.73 -15.13 -5.36
C VAL A 45 9.28 -14.86 -5.74
N ARG A 46 8.54 -14.18 -4.86
CA ARG A 46 7.16 -13.77 -5.15
C ARG A 46 7.12 -12.57 -6.10
N GLU A 47 7.77 -11.51 -5.71
CA GLU A 47 7.89 -10.28 -6.49
C GLU A 47 8.96 -9.36 -5.90
N TYR A 48 9.46 -8.42 -6.69
CA TYR A 48 10.07 -7.19 -6.22
C TYR A 48 9.00 -6.10 -6.14
N VAL A 49 9.01 -5.31 -5.07
CA VAL A 49 8.03 -4.23 -4.87
C VAL A 49 8.25 -3.13 -5.90
N GLU A 50 7.31 -2.95 -6.82
CA GLU A 50 7.39 -1.92 -7.88
C GLU A 50 6.96 -0.54 -7.39
N VAL A 51 6.00 -0.52 -6.46
CA VAL A 51 5.39 0.70 -5.91
C VAL A 51 5.36 0.55 -4.40
N GLY A 52 5.85 1.55 -3.68
CA GLY A 52 5.78 1.58 -2.23
C GLY A 52 4.34 1.48 -1.75
N ARG A 53 4.10 0.68 -0.72
CA ARG A 53 2.74 0.33 -0.31
C ARG A 53 2.65 -0.17 1.12
N ALA A 54 1.50 0.04 1.73
CA ALA A 54 1.09 -0.69 2.92
C ALA A 54 0.46 -2.02 2.47
N ASP A 55 1.08 -3.13 2.84
CA ASP A 55 0.66 -4.48 2.46
C ASP A 55 0.13 -5.22 3.70
N ALA A 56 -1.06 -5.79 3.62
CA ALA A 56 -1.57 -6.69 4.64
C ALA A 56 -0.85 -8.02 4.50
N ASP A 57 0.20 -8.22 5.29
CA ASP A 57 1.08 -9.38 5.19
C ASP A 57 0.32 -10.69 5.42
N GLU A 58 0.61 -11.66 4.56
CA GLU A 58 0.07 -13.01 4.61
C GLU A 58 0.49 -13.77 5.89
N ALA A 59 1.68 -13.46 6.42
CA ALA A 59 2.19 -14.04 7.66
C ALA A 59 1.34 -13.73 8.88
N SER A 60 0.66 -12.63 8.85
CA SER A 60 -0.11 -12.13 9.98
C SER A 60 -1.61 -12.40 9.85
N ARG A 61 -2.04 -13.44 9.13
CA ARG A 61 -3.46 -13.83 9.07
C ARG A 61 -4.09 -14.04 10.45
N LYS A 62 -3.30 -14.45 11.42
CA LYS A 62 -3.72 -14.57 12.82
C LYS A 62 -3.83 -13.22 13.53
N PHE A 63 -3.23 -12.18 12.98
CA PHE A 63 -3.27 -10.86 13.57
C PHE A 63 -4.42 -10.04 12.98
N TYR A 64 -5.06 -9.30 13.85
CA TYR A 64 -5.92 -8.22 13.45
C TYR A 64 -5.10 -6.99 13.18
N GLY A 65 -5.63 -6.17 12.31
CA GLY A 65 -5.02 -4.89 12.05
C GLY A 65 -5.96 -4.00 11.29
N MET A 66 -5.77 -2.72 11.45
CA MET A 66 -6.41 -1.66 10.70
C MET A 66 -5.31 -0.70 10.30
N LEU A 67 -5.32 -0.31 9.04
CA LEU A 67 -4.50 0.76 8.55
C LEU A 67 -5.32 2.04 8.55
N ARG A 68 -4.75 3.10 9.08
CA ARG A 68 -5.39 4.41 9.17
C ARG A 68 -4.53 5.45 8.46
N THR A 69 -5.16 6.40 7.76
CA THR A 69 -4.45 7.61 7.29
C THR A 69 -4.27 8.61 8.42
N PRO A 70 -3.33 9.56 8.30
CA PRO A 70 -3.36 10.78 9.09
C PRO A 70 -4.73 11.47 9.00
N THR A 71 -5.04 12.33 9.95
CA THR A 71 -6.24 13.16 9.89
C THR A 71 -5.98 14.35 8.97
N PHE A 72 -6.87 14.56 8.00
CA PHE A 72 -6.77 15.62 7.00
C PHE A 72 -8.10 16.35 6.80
N LYS A 73 -8.07 17.54 6.23
CA LYS A 73 -9.25 18.32 5.87
C LYS A 73 -9.78 17.88 4.50
N VAL A 74 -11.08 17.71 4.37
CA VAL A 74 -11.70 17.43 3.07
C VAL A 74 -11.72 18.72 2.24
N VAL A 75 -10.91 18.73 1.18
CA VAL A 75 -10.74 19.88 0.26
C VAL A 75 -11.33 19.64 -1.13
N GLY A 76 -11.67 18.39 -1.46
CA GLY A 76 -12.19 17.99 -2.76
C GLY A 76 -13.44 17.12 -2.66
N ASP A 77 -14.14 16.97 -3.77
CA ASP A 77 -15.42 16.24 -3.85
C ASP A 77 -15.23 14.72 -3.83
N THR A 78 -14.07 14.23 -4.26
CA THR A 78 -13.80 12.79 -4.44
C THR A 78 -12.41 12.43 -3.96
N LEU A 79 -12.37 11.45 -3.08
CA LEU A 79 -11.13 10.74 -2.71
C LEU A 79 -10.91 9.58 -3.66
N TRP A 80 -9.65 9.30 -3.95
CA TRP A 80 -9.23 8.17 -4.76
C TRP A 80 -8.24 7.32 -3.98
N TYR A 81 -8.46 6.01 -4.02
CA TYR A 81 -7.61 5.00 -3.39
C TYR A 81 -6.94 4.16 -4.46
N ARG A 82 -5.62 4.14 -4.49
CA ARG A 82 -4.85 3.20 -5.31
C ARG A 82 -4.61 1.93 -4.52
N VAL A 83 -5.43 0.92 -4.77
CA VAL A 83 -5.42 -0.33 -4.02
C VAL A 83 -5.38 -1.55 -4.93
N ARG A 84 -4.92 -2.67 -4.38
CA ARG A 84 -5.13 -4.01 -4.91
C ARG A 84 -5.84 -4.86 -3.86
N GLY A 85 -6.53 -5.93 -4.29
CA GLY A 85 -7.35 -6.73 -3.38
C GLY A 85 -8.63 -6.03 -2.94
N SER A 86 -9.29 -6.57 -1.93
CA SER A 86 -10.58 -6.09 -1.45
C SER A 86 -10.49 -5.59 -0.03
N CYS A 87 -11.24 -4.54 0.31
CA CYS A 87 -11.33 -4.00 1.67
C CYS A 87 -12.61 -3.21 1.90
N GLU A 88 -12.81 -2.78 3.12
CA GLU A 88 -13.75 -1.71 3.48
C GLU A 88 -12.95 -0.48 3.89
N ALA A 89 -13.15 0.64 3.18
CA ALA A 89 -12.64 1.95 3.57
C ALA A 89 -13.75 2.69 4.31
N PHE A 90 -13.44 3.17 5.51
CA PHE A 90 -14.37 3.88 6.37
C PHE A 90 -13.83 5.27 6.70
N LEU A 91 -14.69 6.28 6.60
CA LEU A 91 -14.36 7.67 6.96
C LEU A 91 -14.81 7.96 8.39
N ALA A 92 -13.88 8.27 9.27
CA ALA A 92 -14.20 8.85 10.55
C ALA A 92 -14.26 10.38 10.40
N VAL A 93 -15.44 10.96 10.53
CA VAL A 93 -15.67 12.38 10.30
C VAL A 93 -15.64 13.14 11.64
N ASP A 94 -14.75 14.14 11.75
CA ASP A 94 -14.50 14.88 12.99
C ASP A 94 -14.29 13.91 14.18
N SER A 95 -13.47 12.89 13.96
CA SER A 95 -13.18 11.77 14.91
C SER A 95 -14.39 10.91 15.31
N HIS A 96 -15.55 11.12 14.68
CA HIS A 96 -16.74 10.31 14.95
C HIS A 96 -16.86 9.14 13.99
N ARG A 97 -16.86 7.94 14.52
CA ARG A 97 -17.12 6.71 13.77
C ARG A 97 -18.60 6.39 13.77
N THR A 98 -19.32 6.95 12.80
CA THR A 98 -20.76 6.74 12.62
C THR A 98 -21.04 5.63 11.63
N VAL A 99 -21.47 4.46 12.09
CA VAL A 99 -21.57 3.25 11.24
C VAL A 99 -22.93 3.08 10.59
N HIS A 100 -23.98 3.69 11.15
CA HIS A 100 -25.35 3.50 10.70
C HIS A 100 -26.16 4.79 10.68
N GLY A 101 -27.03 4.90 9.68
CA GLY A 101 -28.03 5.95 9.57
C GLY A 101 -28.07 6.61 8.19
N PRO A 102 -29.18 7.22 7.80
CA PRO A 102 -29.37 7.82 6.48
C PRO A 102 -28.45 9.02 6.21
N LEU A 103 -27.90 9.63 7.25
CA LEU A 103 -26.96 10.76 7.13
C LEU A 103 -25.53 10.32 6.83
N HIS A 104 -25.20 9.05 7.01
CA HIS A 104 -23.82 8.54 6.97
C HIS A 104 -23.58 7.47 5.92
N GLY A 105 -24.51 7.29 4.98
CA GLY A 105 -24.37 6.28 3.92
C GLY A 105 -23.10 6.43 3.07
N GLY A 106 -22.55 7.64 2.98
CA GLY A 106 -21.33 7.93 2.23
C GLY A 106 -20.01 7.67 2.99
N VAL A 107 -20.03 7.35 4.29
CA VAL A 107 -18.79 7.16 5.05
C VAL A 107 -18.14 5.80 4.82
N LYS A 108 -18.88 4.84 4.27
CA LYS A 108 -18.39 3.48 4.05
C LYS A 108 -18.32 3.16 2.56
N LYS A 109 -17.14 2.79 2.10
CA LYS A 109 -16.89 2.29 0.74
C LYS A 109 -16.41 0.85 0.80
N ARG A 110 -17.18 -0.06 0.21
CA ARG A 110 -16.71 -1.42 -0.03
C ARG A 110 -15.97 -1.47 -1.37
N ILE A 111 -14.72 -1.86 -1.33
CA ILE A 111 -13.84 -2.02 -2.48
C ILE A 111 -13.74 -3.51 -2.78
N LYS A 112 -14.06 -3.88 -4.03
CA LYS A 112 -13.85 -5.22 -4.57
C LYS A 112 -12.79 -5.11 -5.65
N GLY A 113 -11.59 -5.59 -5.38
CA GLY A 113 -10.46 -5.55 -6.29
C GLY A 113 -9.87 -6.94 -6.52
N ALA A 114 -9.18 -7.11 -7.65
CA ALA A 114 -8.41 -8.31 -7.92
C ALA A 114 -7.11 -8.31 -7.10
N ALA A 115 -6.68 -9.49 -6.66
CA ALA A 115 -5.56 -9.67 -5.77
C ALA A 115 -4.23 -9.10 -6.29
N ASN A 116 -4.02 -9.15 -7.61
CA ASN A 116 -2.73 -8.80 -8.23
C ASN A 116 -2.81 -7.59 -9.18
N THR A 117 -3.91 -6.84 -9.13
CA THR A 117 -4.11 -5.71 -10.04
C THR A 117 -4.36 -4.43 -9.26
N TRP A 118 -3.49 -3.44 -9.47
CA TRP A 118 -3.68 -2.11 -8.94
C TRP A 118 -4.81 -1.40 -9.68
N ARG A 119 -5.71 -0.78 -8.92
CA ARG A 119 -6.80 0.04 -9.47
C ARG A 119 -7.07 1.24 -8.60
N TRP A 120 -7.52 2.31 -9.24
CA TRP A 120 -8.06 3.47 -8.57
C TRP A 120 -9.55 3.26 -8.28
N HIS A 121 -9.94 3.54 -7.05
CA HIS A 121 -11.33 3.49 -6.59
C HIS A 121 -11.74 4.83 -6.02
N SER A 122 -12.80 5.40 -6.59
CA SER A 122 -13.37 6.68 -6.15
C SER A 122 -14.23 6.52 -4.90
N HIS A 123 -14.20 7.50 -4.02
CA HIS A 123 -15.09 7.63 -2.87
C HIS A 123 -15.61 9.06 -2.81
N PRO A 124 -16.89 9.32 -3.17
CA PRO A 124 -17.49 10.65 -3.10
C PRO A 124 -17.54 11.14 -1.64
N VAL A 125 -16.95 12.30 -1.38
CA VAL A 125 -16.86 12.88 -0.04
C VAL A 125 -17.39 14.32 0.04
N ARG A 126 -18.03 14.79 -1.01
CA ARG A 126 -18.57 16.16 -1.12
C ARG A 126 -19.42 16.59 0.09
N ASN A 127 -20.17 15.66 0.68
CA ASN A 127 -20.99 15.94 1.85
C ASN A 127 -20.16 16.32 3.09
N TYR A 128 -18.87 16.05 3.08
CA TYR A 128 -17.95 16.26 4.19
C TYR A 128 -16.92 17.36 3.91
N LEU A 129 -17.14 18.19 2.87
CA LEU A 129 -16.26 19.32 2.58
C LEU A 129 -16.04 20.20 3.81
N GLY A 130 -14.78 20.53 4.07
CA GLY A 130 -14.36 21.33 5.21
C GLY A 130 -14.34 20.59 6.56
N HIS A 131 -14.83 19.35 6.62
CA HIS A 131 -14.64 18.48 7.79
C HIS A 131 -13.22 17.93 7.85
N ARG A 132 -12.80 17.53 9.04
CA ARG A 132 -11.58 16.75 9.24
C ARG A 132 -11.96 15.28 9.26
N ILE A 133 -11.25 14.49 8.49
CA ILE A 133 -11.48 13.06 8.41
C ILE A 133 -10.17 12.29 8.47
N HIS A 134 -10.27 11.03 8.85
CA HIS A 134 -9.27 10.02 8.51
C HIS A 134 -9.95 8.80 7.89
N ILE A 135 -9.19 8.01 7.18
CA ILE A 135 -9.69 6.81 6.54
C ILE A 135 -9.15 5.59 7.29
N GLU A 136 -10.04 4.66 7.59
CA GLU A 136 -9.70 3.36 8.17
C GLU A 136 -9.92 2.27 7.13
N PHE A 137 -8.87 1.50 6.80
CA PHE A 137 -8.97 0.31 5.97
C PHE A 137 -9.09 -0.92 6.84
N SER A 138 -10.15 -1.70 6.62
CA SER A 138 -10.48 -2.90 7.39
C SER A 138 -11.11 -3.98 6.51
N ASN A 139 -11.40 -5.16 7.05
CA ASN A 139 -12.06 -6.27 6.35
C ASN A 139 -11.43 -6.58 4.97
N PHE A 140 -10.09 -6.70 4.95
CA PHE A 140 -9.35 -6.89 3.71
C PHE A 140 -9.21 -8.35 3.31
N SER A 141 -9.08 -8.58 2.00
CA SER A 141 -8.63 -9.84 1.43
C SER A 141 -7.15 -10.09 1.77
N GLU A 142 -6.70 -11.32 1.57
CA GLU A 142 -5.34 -11.75 1.86
C GLU A 142 -4.25 -10.93 1.15
N ASN A 143 -4.56 -10.47 -0.07
CA ASN A 143 -3.62 -9.72 -0.90
C ASN A 143 -3.95 -8.22 -0.97
N PHE A 144 -4.60 -7.69 0.06
CA PHE A 144 -4.91 -6.28 0.12
C PHE A 144 -3.64 -5.46 0.32
N ALA A 145 -3.50 -4.43 -0.50
CA ALA A 145 -2.49 -3.40 -0.32
C ALA A 145 -3.02 -2.04 -0.77
N VAL A 146 -2.52 -1.00 -0.13
CA VAL A 146 -2.79 0.39 -0.50
C VAL A 146 -1.48 1.09 -0.78
N ALA A 147 -1.41 1.81 -1.93
CA ALA A 147 -0.22 2.55 -2.33
C ALA A 147 -0.40 4.05 -2.11
N ARG A 148 -1.59 4.58 -2.40
CA ARG A 148 -1.81 6.02 -2.38
C ARG A 148 -3.27 6.39 -2.13
N VAL A 149 -3.46 7.53 -1.48
CA VAL A 149 -4.76 8.18 -1.28
C VAL A 149 -4.62 9.64 -1.62
N GLU A 150 -5.51 10.15 -2.48
CA GLU A 150 -5.50 11.55 -2.91
C GLU A 150 -6.88 12.07 -3.30
N PHE A 151 -7.03 13.39 -3.32
CA PHE A 151 -8.15 14.06 -3.97
C PHE A 151 -7.85 14.24 -5.45
N ASN A 152 -8.83 13.97 -6.31
CA ASN A 152 -8.75 14.30 -7.72
C ASN A 152 -10.15 14.49 -8.32
N ALA A 153 -10.28 15.39 -9.28
CA ALA A 153 -11.55 15.63 -9.99
C ALA A 153 -11.95 14.46 -10.90
N GLY A 154 -10.96 13.77 -11.47
CA GLY A 154 -11.13 12.59 -12.32
C GLY A 154 -10.31 11.41 -11.81
N THR A 155 -10.33 10.29 -12.51
CA THR A 155 -9.48 9.15 -12.18
C THR A 155 -8.01 9.56 -12.27
N PRO A 156 -7.21 9.42 -11.20
CA PRO A 156 -5.79 9.70 -11.26
C PRO A 156 -5.10 8.80 -12.28
N VAL A 157 -4.09 9.32 -12.92
CA VAL A 157 -3.30 8.58 -13.91
C VAL A 157 -2.09 8.01 -13.20
N ASP A 158 -1.86 6.71 -13.36
CA ASP A 158 -0.60 6.10 -12.95
C ASP A 158 0.54 6.68 -13.79
N GLY A 159 1.72 6.80 -13.17
CA GLY A 159 2.90 7.29 -13.89
C GLY A 159 3.18 6.49 -15.17
N SER A 160 4.13 6.95 -15.97
CA SER A 160 4.45 6.38 -17.29
C SER A 160 4.51 4.84 -17.24
N PRO A 161 3.76 4.14 -18.12
CA PRO A 161 3.86 2.69 -18.26
C PRO A 161 5.23 2.27 -18.84
N VAL A 162 5.99 3.21 -19.36
CA VAL A 162 7.29 2.97 -19.99
C VAL A 162 8.35 2.82 -18.90
N ASN A 163 9.05 1.69 -18.94
CA ASN A 163 10.20 1.44 -18.07
C ASN A 163 11.37 2.32 -18.50
N GLN A 164 11.70 3.32 -17.65
CA GLN A 164 12.73 4.31 -18.00
C GLN A 164 14.13 3.71 -18.05
N VAL A 165 14.40 2.68 -17.27
CA VAL A 165 15.69 1.98 -17.25
C VAL A 165 15.91 1.27 -18.59
N VAL A 166 14.90 0.57 -19.08
CA VAL A 166 14.94 -0.10 -20.40
C VAL A 166 15.01 0.93 -21.51
N LEU A 167 14.21 1.99 -21.44
CA LEU A 167 14.18 3.03 -22.48
C LEU A 167 15.55 3.71 -22.62
N LYS A 168 16.19 4.12 -21.54
CA LYS A 168 17.52 4.73 -21.56
C LYS A 168 18.56 3.80 -22.19
N HIS A 169 18.45 2.51 -21.92
CA HIS A 169 19.39 1.52 -22.45
C HIS A 169 19.20 1.30 -23.95
N ILE A 170 17.96 1.15 -24.41
CA ILE A 170 17.64 0.99 -25.84
C ILE A 170 18.02 2.25 -26.64
N ALA A 171 17.75 3.43 -26.10
CA ALA A 171 18.11 4.70 -26.73
C ALA A 171 19.63 4.88 -26.93
N GLY A 172 20.45 4.18 -26.14
CA GLY A 172 21.92 4.18 -26.28
C GLY A 172 22.47 3.20 -27.32
N LEU A 173 21.64 2.36 -27.96
CA LEU A 173 22.09 1.42 -28.99
C LEU A 173 22.37 2.16 -30.31
N LYS A 174 23.54 1.90 -30.89
CA LYS A 174 23.93 2.47 -32.18
C LYS A 174 23.11 1.93 -33.34
N GLU A 175 22.75 0.65 -33.28
CA GLU A 175 21.92 -0.05 -34.25
C GLU A 175 20.86 -0.89 -33.55
N LEU A 176 19.61 -0.77 -33.96
CA LEU A 176 18.50 -1.53 -33.44
C LEU A 176 18.30 -2.81 -34.24
N ASN A 177 19.00 -3.88 -33.88
CA ASN A 177 18.77 -5.22 -34.42
C ASN A 177 18.39 -6.18 -33.28
N ILE A 178 17.80 -7.34 -33.61
CA ILE A 178 17.29 -8.30 -32.65
C ILE A 178 18.39 -8.79 -31.71
N THR A 179 19.57 -9.11 -32.22
CA THR A 179 20.69 -9.63 -31.42
C THR A 179 21.21 -8.57 -30.44
N GLY A 180 21.46 -7.35 -30.96
CA GLY A 180 21.91 -6.25 -30.10
C GLY A 180 20.88 -5.86 -29.06
N ALA A 181 19.57 -5.90 -29.37
CA ALA A 181 18.50 -5.67 -28.41
C ALA A 181 18.45 -6.76 -27.33
N ALA A 182 18.62 -8.04 -27.71
CA ALA A 182 18.65 -9.15 -26.76
C ALA A 182 19.84 -9.08 -25.80
N GLU A 183 21.04 -8.77 -26.31
CA GLU A 183 22.23 -8.57 -25.48
C GLU A 183 22.08 -7.39 -24.53
N ALA A 184 21.55 -6.27 -25.02
CA ALA A 184 21.29 -5.09 -24.23
C ALA A 184 20.29 -5.38 -23.10
N PHE A 185 19.22 -6.11 -23.41
CA PHE A 185 18.21 -6.51 -22.43
C PHE A 185 18.79 -7.45 -21.35
N SER A 186 19.61 -8.43 -21.75
CA SER A 186 20.28 -9.34 -20.81
C SER A 186 21.23 -8.59 -19.87
N LYS A 187 22.03 -7.66 -20.40
CA LYS A 187 22.89 -6.78 -19.59
C LYS A 187 22.07 -5.93 -18.62
N GLN A 188 20.93 -5.41 -19.07
CA GLN A 188 20.06 -4.60 -18.23
C GLN A 188 19.39 -5.41 -17.12
N LEU A 189 19.04 -6.68 -17.34
CA LEU A 189 18.54 -7.58 -16.30
C LEU A 189 19.58 -7.79 -15.21
N ILE A 190 20.83 -8.08 -15.58
CA ILE A 190 21.93 -8.26 -14.62
C ILE A 190 22.15 -6.96 -13.84
N ALA A 191 22.26 -5.83 -14.51
CA ALA A 191 22.42 -4.53 -13.87
C ALA A 191 21.26 -4.21 -12.91
N SER A 192 20.04 -4.63 -13.25
CA SER A 192 18.88 -4.45 -12.37
C SER A 192 18.96 -5.31 -11.09
N MET A 193 19.45 -6.54 -11.20
CA MET A 193 19.70 -7.40 -10.03
C MET A 193 20.77 -6.81 -9.11
N GLU A 194 21.87 -6.33 -9.67
CA GLU A 194 22.95 -5.69 -8.94
C GLU A 194 22.49 -4.40 -8.26
N ALA A 195 21.73 -3.56 -8.98
CA ALA A 195 21.22 -2.29 -8.47
C ALA A 195 20.27 -2.49 -7.28
N LEU A 196 19.40 -3.49 -7.32
CA LEU A 196 18.51 -3.79 -6.20
C LEU A 196 19.23 -4.52 -5.06
N GLY A 197 20.17 -5.40 -5.39
CA GLY A 197 20.96 -6.15 -4.39
C GLY A 197 21.92 -5.28 -3.59
N SER A 198 22.59 -4.32 -4.25
CA SER A 198 23.54 -3.40 -3.59
C SER A 198 22.87 -2.25 -2.85
N GLY A 199 21.59 -2.01 -3.06
CA GLY A 199 20.90 -0.83 -2.53
C GLY A 199 21.30 0.51 -3.17
N ALA A 200 22.14 0.49 -4.20
CA ALA A 200 22.80 1.67 -4.80
C ALA A 200 21.89 2.49 -5.74
N SER A 201 20.76 1.96 -6.17
CA SER A 201 19.87 2.68 -7.09
C SER A 201 19.15 3.85 -6.40
N GLY A 202 18.98 4.95 -7.13
CA GLY A 202 18.11 6.05 -6.72
C GLY A 202 16.66 5.59 -6.51
N VAL A 203 15.94 6.26 -5.65
CA VAL A 203 14.54 5.89 -5.29
C VAL A 203 13.65 5.82 -6.53
N GLY A 204 13.86 6.72 -7.52
CA GLY A 204 13.05 6.78 -8.74
C GLY A 204 13.22 5.58 -9.66
N ASP A 205 14.43 5.04 -9.77
CA ASP A 205 14.76 3.95 -10.71
C ASP A 205 14.47 2.56 -10.12
N ARG A 206 14.38 2.42 -8.79
CA ARG A 206 14.15 1.12 -8.12
C ARG A 206 12.85 0.45 -8.54
N GLY A 207 11.80 1.21 -8.77
CA GLY A 207 10.51 0.68 -9.27
C GLY A 207 10.61 0.11 -10.68
N ASP A 208 11.38 0.75 -11.56
CA ASP A 208 11.59 0.30 -12.93
C ASP A 208 12.49 -0.94 -12.99
N HIS A 209 13.54 -1.02 -12.16
CA HIS A 209 14.32 -2.24 -11.96
C HIS A 209 13.46 -3.39 -11.45
N ALA A 210 12.62 -3.14 -10.44
CA ALA A 210 11.70 -4.14 -9.89
C ALA A 210 10.72 -4.65 -10.94
N ARG A 211 10.14 -3.74 -11.76
CA ARG A 211 9.22 -4.10 -12.84
C ARG A 211 9.90 -4.97 -13.89
N LEU A 212 11.13 -4.66 -14.27
CA LEU A 212 11.89 -5.45 -15.24
C LEU A 212 12.17 -6.86 -14.70
N LEU A 213 12.58 -6.98 -13.43
CA LEU A 213 12.83 -8.28 -12.81
C LEU A 213 11.55 -9.09 -12.62
N ASN A 214 10.43 -8.45 -12.23
CA ASN A 214 9.15 -9.13 -12.13
C ASN A 214 8.66 -9.67 -13.47
N TRP A 215 8.89 -8.92 -14.54
CA TRP A 215 8.60 -9.38 -15.90
C TRP A 215 9.43 -10.63 -16.24
N ALA A 216 10.72 -10.65 -15.93
CA ALA A 216 11.60 -11.79 -16.19
C ALA A 216 11.20 -13.01 -15.33
N ILE A 217 10.92 -12.80 -14.03
CA ILE A 217 10.46 -13.87 -13.11
C ILE A 217 9.12 -14.48 -13.58
N GLY A 218 8.27 -13.69 -14.20
CA GLY A 218 6.99 -14.15 -14.76
C GLY A 218 7.11 -14.98 -16.04
N ARG A 219 8.31 -15.06 -16.62
CA ARG A 219 8.61 -15.78 -17.87
C ARG A 219 9.43 -17.02 -17.60
N GLU A 220 8.77 -18.09 -17.14
CA GLU A 220 9.44 -19.36 -16.84
C GLU A 220 10.14 -19.97 -18.06
N ASP A 221 9.61 -19.71 -19.27
CA ASP A 221 10.16 -20.11 -20.55
C ASP A 221 11.52 -19.45 -20.88
N MET A 222 11.78 -18.27 -20.33
CA MET A 222 13.04 -17.54 -20.53
C MET A 222 14.10 -17.87 -19.46
N LEU A 223 13.68 -18.38 -18.32
CA LEU A 223 14.54 -18.72 -17.21
C LEU A 223 14.76 -20.25 -17.19
N GLU A 224 15.45 -20.80 -18.20
CA GLU A 224 16.01 -22.16 -18.15
C GLU A 224 17.05 -22.31 -17.02
N ALA A 225 17.10 -21.38 -16.11
CA ALA A 225 18.02 -21.38 -14.99
C ALA A 225 17.75 -22.60 -14.12
N ARG A 226 18.70 -23.50 -14.07
CA ARG A 226 18.86 -24.44 -12.97
C ARG A 226 18.71 -23.63 -11.68
N ARG A 227 17.57 -23.78 -11.03
CA ARG A 227 17.36 -23.15 -9.71
C ARG A 227 18.47 -23.69 -8.83
N PRO A 228 19.35 -22.86 -8.27
CA PRO A 228 20.35 -23.36 -7.35
C PRO A 228 19.61 -24.06 -6.22
N GLY A 229 19.86 -25.35 -5.99
CA GLY A 229 19.23 -26.11 -4.90
C GLY A 229 19.39 -25.45 -3.54
N ASP A 230 20.43 -24.63 -3.39
CA ASP A 230 20.69 -23.80 -2.22
C ASP A 230 19.61 -22.73 -1.98
N LEU A 231 19.05 -22.12 -3.04
CA LEU A 231 17.98 -21.11 -2.87
C LEU A 231 16.67 -21.77 -2.42
N GLU A 232 16.32 -22.92 -3.01
CA GLU A 232 15.13 -23.67 -2.61
C GLU A 232 15.23 -24.11 -1.14
N LYS A 233 16.39 -24.62 -0.74
CA LYS A 233 16.67 -25.00 0.64
C LYS A 233 16.56 -23.80 1.58
N LEU A 234 17.17 -22.66 1.23
CA LEU A 234 17.11 -21.45 2.04
C LEU A 234 15.68 -20.97 2.24
N VAL A 235 14.86 -21.00 1.18
CA VAL A 235 13.43 -20.62 1.26
C VAL A 235 12.65 -21.61 2.10
N ALA A 236 12.89 -22.91 1.96
CA ALA A 236 12.25 -23.95 2.76
C ALA A 236 12.60 -23.82 4.24
N ASP A 237 13.87 -23.60 4.57
CA ASP A 237 14.35 -23.40 5.94
C ASP A 237 13.76 -22.13 6.56
N TYR A 238 13.72 -21.03 5.82
CA TYR A 238 13.07 -19.79 6.25
C TYR A 238 11.59 -20.00 6.56
N ARG A 239 10.84 -20.67 5.68
CA ARG A 239 9.42 -20.95 5.85
C ARG A 239 9.15 -21.86 7.04
N LYS A 240 9.96 -22.88 7.21
CA LYS A 240 9.87 -23.77 8.35
C LYS A 240 10.04 -22.99 9.66
N SER A 241 11.09 -22.21 9.76
CA SER A 241 11.36 -21.38 10.94
C SER A 241 10.24 -20.38 11.21
N ARG A 242 9.71 -19.75 10.15
CA ARG A 242 8.57 -18.84 10.24
C ARG A 242 7.31 -19.56 10.72
N SER A 243 6.98 -20.72 10.14
CA SER A 243 5.82 -21.52 10.55
C SER A 243 5.90 -22.00 11.99
N GLU A 244 7.09 -22.39 12.44
CA GLU A 244 7.35 -22.75 13.83
C GLU A 244 7.13 -21.56 14.77
N LEU A 245 7.65 -20.39 14.40
CA LEU A 245 7.44 -19.15 15.15
C LEU A 245 5.95 -18.77 15.20
N GLU A 246 5.23 -18.85 14.08
CA GLU A 246 3.80 -18.56 14.03
C GLU A 246 2.95 -19.48 14.91
N LYS A 247 3.37 -20.73 15.11
CA LYS A 247 2.71 -21.67 16.03
C LYS A 247 2.84 -21.25 17.49
N THR A 248 3.91 -20.55 17.83
CA THR A 248 4.13 -20.04 19.18
C THR A 248 3.31 -18.80 19.51
N ILE A 249 2.77 -18.11 18.51
CA ILE A 249 1.96 -16.92 18.70
C ILE A 249 0.60 -17.35 19.27
N PRO A 250 0.25 -16.90 20.49
CA PRO A 250 -1.04 -17.23 21.10
C PRO A 250 -2.18 -16.64 20.28
N GLY A 251 -3.32 -17.33 20.29
CA GLY A 251 -4.56 -16.77 19.71
C GLY A 251 -4.87 -15.42 20.38
N THR A 252 -5.11 -14.39 19.56
CA THR A 252 -5.42 -13.07 20.07
C THR A 252 -6.75 -13.09 20.82
N LEU A 253 -6.71 -12.85 22.13
CA LEU A 253 -7.91 -12.51 22.89
C LEU A 253 -8.37 -11.12 22.46
N ARG A 254 -9.63 -11.01 22.07
CA ARG A 254 -10.22 -9.73 21.68
C ARG A 254 -11.08 -9.19 22.81
N THR A 255 -10.92 -7.90 23.06
CA THR A 255 -11.85 -7.13 23.86
C THR A 255 -12.24 -5.87 23.11
N LEU A 256 -13.39 -5.33 23.42
CA LEU A 256 -13.74 -3.97 23.02
C LEU A 256 -12.81 -3.02 23.77
N ALA A 257 -12.00 -2.29 23.03
CA ALA A 257 -11.16 -1.23 23.57
C ALA A 257 -11.50 0.09 22.89
N LEU A 258 -11.44 1.17 23.65
CA LEU A 258 -11.42 2.51 23.08
C LEU A 258 -10.03 2.75 22.53
N LEU A 259 -9.95 3.13 21.27
CA LEU A 259 -8.73 3.65 20.68
C LEU A 259 -8.79 5.17 20.79
N ASP A 260 -7.71 5.76 21.30
CA ASP A 260 -7.57 7.20 21.28
C ASP A 260 -7.61 7.68 19.83
N GLY A 261 -8.46 8.67 19.58
CA GLY A 261 -8.53 9.37 18.31
C GLY A 261 -7.33 10.30 18.12
N SER A 262 -7.51 11.35 17.36
CA SER A 262 -6.53 12.44 17.29
C SER A 262 -6.51 13.19 18.62
N SER A 263 -5.34 13.72 19.02
CA SER A 263 -5.22 14.60 20.21
C SER A 263 -5.91 15.96 20.01
N GLU A 264 -6.65 16.15 18.93
CA GLU A 264 -7.26 17.40 18.56
C GLU A 264 -8.70 17.53 19.07
N ASN A 265 -9.09 18.75 19.39
CA ASN A 265 -10.45 19.05 19.78
C ASN A 265 -11.35 19.05 18.54
N GLU A 266 -12.26 18.10 18.46
CA GLU A 266 -13.23 18.01 17.38
C GLU A 266 -14.60 18.57 17.80
N PRO A 267 -15.38 19.13 16.84
CA PRO A 267 -16.69 19.64 17.12
C PRO A 267 -17.67 18.50 17.48
N LEU A 268 -18.57 18.75 18.37
CA LEU A 268 -19.60 17.79 18.75
C LEU A 268 -20.73 17.81 17.71
N HIS A 269 -21.05 16.64 17.16
CA HIS A 269 -22.16 16.49 16.25
C HIS A 269 -23.50 16.42 17.03
N ILE A 270 -24.35 17.45 16.97
CA ILE A 270 -25.63 17.45 17.66
C ILE A 270 -26.50 16.33 17.10
N ARG A 271 -26.90 15.38 17.93
CA ARG A 271 -27.64 14.17 17.55
C ARG A 271 -26.95 13.35 16.44
N GLY A 272 -25.62 13.35 16.43
CA GLY A 272 -24.83 12.63 15.42
C GLY A 272 -24.88 13.23 14.01
N ASN A 273 -25.39 14.44 13.84
CA ASN A 273 -25.52 15.07 12.54
C ASN A 273 -24.29 15.96 12.25
N HIS A 274 -23.46 15.54 11.30
CA HIS A 274 -22.26 16.28 10.87
C HIS A 274 -22.56 17.69 10.34
N LYS A 275 -23.77 17.97 9.86
CA LYS A 275 -24.21 19.31 9.42
C LYS A 275 -24.58 20.24 10.56
N ASN A 276 -24.79 19.69 11.76
CA ASN A 276 -25.18 20.46 12.95
C ASN A 276 -24.12 20.31 14.03
N ARG A 277 -23.10 21.13 13.93
CA ARG A 277 -21.95 21.12 14.84
C ARG A 277 -22.21 22.06 16.03
N ASP A 278 -21.95 21.59 17.23
CA ASP A 278 -21.83 22.47 18.40
C ASP A 278 -20.51 23.24 18.30
N LYS A 279 -20.57 24.56 18.55
CA LYS A 279 -19.39 25.40 18.61
C LYS A 279 -18.50 25.09 19.84
N ARG A 280 -19.05 24.41 20.83
CA ARG A 280 -18.30 23.88 21.98
C ARG A 280 -17.46 22.69 21.52
N ARG A 281 -16.19 22.74 21.81
CA ARG A 281 -15.25 21.65 21.51
C ARG A 281 -15.36 20.58 22.59
N CYS A 282 -15.34 19.32 22.25
CA CYS A 282 -15.15 18.27 23.23
C CYS A 282 -13.85 18.50 23.99
N CYS A 283 -13.93 18.54 25.30
CA CYS A 283 -12.73 18.59 26.15
C CYS A 283 -11.88 17.34 25.87
N LYS A 284 -10.57 17.53 25.70
CA LYS A 284 -9.62 16.43 25.74
C LYS A 284 -9.80 15.70 27.07
N ILE A 285 -10.15 14.43 27.03
CA ILE A 285 -9.85 13.53 28.14
C ILE A 285 -8.38 13.17 27.94
N VAL A 286 -7.51 13.87 28.63
CA VAL A 286 -6.12 13.47 28.82
C VAL A 286 -6.17 12.44 29.93
N VAL A 287 -6.03 11.16 29.58
CA VAL A 287 -5.79 10.08 30.54
C VAL A 287 -4.30 9.95 30.74
#